data_98bf1fc6689cea422313b3cbce348b53
#
_entry.id   98bf1fc6689cea422313b3cbce348b53
#
_cell.length_a   1.000
_cell.length_b   1.000
_cell.length_c   1.000
_cell.angle_alpha   90.00
_cell.angle_beta   90.00
_cell.angle_gamma   90.00
#
_symmetry.space_group_name_H-M   'P 1'
#
loop_
_entity.id
_entity.type
_entity.pdbx_description
1 polymer ?
#
loop_
_entity_poly.entity_id
_entity_poly.type
_entity_poly.pdbx_seq_one_letter_code
_entity_poly.pdbx_strand_id
1 'polypeptide(L)'
;MKRSLLLSAIFLAGSMMRPALAADPLTLQLKWVTQAQFAGYYVAKAKGFYKDENLDVTIKPGGPDINPSQVIAGGGADVVVDWMPSALATREKGVPLVNIAQVFQKSGLELTCRKDSGVRTPKDFKGKTLGVWFAGNEYPFLAWMAKLNYTTSGPNADVKVLKQGFNVDPLLQKQAACISTMTYNEYWQLIEAGMKPDQLVVFKYETEGVATLEDGLYALQPKLSDPKTVDRLARFLRGSMKGWQYAMDHQKEAVAIVLDNDTTGAQTERHQTTMMSEVAKLIPGSSHGLGYLEPASYERTVDELLAGKSDPVISKRPEGATTHAVWDKAFGQK
;
A
#
# COMPACT_ATOMS: atom_id res chain seq x y z
N MET A 1 31.61 -83.68 -6.65
CA MET A 1 31.54 -82.50 -5.83
C MET A 1 31.33 -81.29 -6.77
N LYS A 2 30.10 -80.80 -6.96
CA LYS A 2 29.76 -79.66 -7.80
C LYS A 2 29.49 -78.48 -6.87
N ARG A 3 30.32 -77.40 -6.95
CA ARG A 3 30.15 -76.15 -6.26
C ARG A 3 29.32 -75.20 -7.15
N SER A 4 28.13 -74.88 -6.73
CA SER A 4 27.30 -73.83 -7.34
C SER A 4 27.68 -72.47 -6.77
N LEU A 5 28.11 -71.51 -7.61
CA LEU A 5 28.28 -70.12 -7.29
C LEU A 5 26.93 -69.41 -7.49
N LEU A 6 26.36 -68.84 -6.43
CA LEU A 6 25.27 -67.91 -6.49
C LEU A 6 25.85 -66.49 -6.74
N LEU A 7 25.56 -65.86 -7.87
CA LEU A 7 25.79 -64.47 -8.11
C LEU A 7 24.60 -63.67 -7.53
N SER A 8 24.83 -62.88 -6.47
CA SER A 8 23.87 -61.91 -5.96
C SER A 8 24.01 -60.62 -6.79
N ALA A 9 23.02 -60.28 -7.61
CA ALA A 9 22.92 -59.00 -8.30
C ALA A 9 22.38 -57.94 -7.31
N ILE A 10 23.23 -57.00 -6.91
CA ILE A 10 22.86 -55.82 -6.13
C ILE A 10 22.28 -54.77 -7.10
N PHE A 11 20.95 -54.56 -7.06
CA PHE A 11 20.28 -53.46 -7.74
C PHE A 11 20.54 -52.16 -6.97
N LEU A 12 21.47 -51.32 -7.43
CA LEU A 12 21.60 -49.95 -6.96
C LEU A 12 20.44 -49.14 -7.57
N ALA A 13 19.39 -48.91 -6.78
CA ALA A 13 18.37 -47.93 -7.10
C ALA A 13 18.97 -46.51 -6.94
N GLY A 14 19.49 -45.96 -8.03
CA GLY A 14 19.93 -44.57 -8.11
C GLY A 14 18.74 -43.64 -7.97
N SER A 15 18.54 -43.07 -6.77
CA SER A 15 17.64 -41.95 -6.56
C SER A 15 18.15 -40.77 -7.40
N MET A 16 17.54 -40.51 -8.54
CA MET A 16 17.74 -39.26 -9.28
C MET A 16 17.23 -38.13 -8.43
N MET A 17 18.09 -37.50 -7.65
CA MET A 17 17.84 -36.17 -7.08
C MET A 17 17.61 -35.20 -8.23
N ARG A 18 16.35 -34.86 -8.51
CA ARG A 18 16.05 -33.69 -9.35
C ARG A 18 16.66 -32.49 -8.70
N PRO A 19 17.50 -31.68 -9.38
CA PRO A 19 17.95 -30.42 -8.81
C PRO A 19 16.70 -29.59 -8.45
N ALA A 20 16.56 -29.22 -7.21
CA ALA A 20 15.54 -28.26 -6.77
C ALA A 20 15.83 -26.97 -7.57
N LEU A 21 14.92 -26.58 -8.45
CA LEU A 21 15.00 -25.29 -9.12
C LEU A 21 15.02 -24.23 -8.03
N ALA A 22 16.02 -23.34 -8.09
CA ALA A 22 16.08 -22.20 -7.16
C ALA A 22 14.78 -21.39 -7.28
N ALA A 23 14.24 -20.96 -6.15
CA ALA A 23 13.04 -20.11 -6.13
C ALA A 23 13.30 -18.82 -6.91
N ASP A 24 12.30 -18.34 -7.67
CA ASP A 24 12.41 -17.11 -8.44
C ASP A 24 12.47 -15.90 -7.52
N PRO A 25 13.49 -15.05 -7.61
CA PRO A 25 13.58 -13.84 -6.78
C PRO A 25 12.53 -12.81 -7.20
N LEU A 26 11.97 -12.12 -6.19
CA LEU A 26 11.07 -10.99 -6.40
C LEU A 26 11.27 -9.97 -5.28
N THR A 27 11.40 -8.69 -5.63
CA THR A 27 11.51 -7.60 -4.66
C THR A 27 10.22 -6.79 -4.62
N LEU A 28 9.62 -6.71 -3.42
CA LEU A 28 8.50 -5.84 -3.09
C LEU A 28 9.00 -4.61 -2.33
N GLN A 29 8.76 -3.41 -2.84
CA GLN A 29 8.95 -2.16 -2.12
C GLN A 29 7.64 -1.73 -1.48
N LEU A 30 7.63 -1.56 -0.17
CA LEU A 30 6.49 -1.01 0.56
C LEU A 30 6.44 0.51 0.46
N LYS A 31 5.26 1.07 0.67
CA LYS A 31 5.05 2.52 0.64
C LYS A 31 5.53 3.21 1.92
N TRP A 32 5.42 2.54 3.06
CA TRP A 32 5.70 3.11 4.39
C TRP A 32 6.59 2.19 5.21
N VAL A 33 6.90 2.61 6.43
CA VAL A 33 7.66 1.80 7.39
C VAL A 33 6.96 0.48 7.71
N THR A 34 7.70 -0.48 8.26
CA THR A 34 7.13 -1.77 8.69
C THR A 34 6.06 -1.54 9.75
N GLN A 35 4.84 -1.93 9.44
CA GLN A 35 3.68 -1.83 10.34
C GLN A 35 2.53 -2.71 9.83
N ALA A 36 1.47 -2.89 10.64
CA ALA A 36 0.34 -3.78 10.32
C ALA A 36 -0.42 -3.41 9.03
N GLN A 37 -0.22 -2.19 8.51
CA GLN A 37 -0.66 -1.78 7.16
C GLN A 37 -0.18 -2.74 6.07
N PHE A 38 0.92 -3.46 6.30
CA PHE A 38 1.53 -4.38 5.31
C PHE A 38 1.54 -5.83 5.81
N ALA A 39 0.75 -6.14 6.85
CA ALA A 39 0.76 -7.43 7.53
C ALA A 39 0.64 -8.62 6.57
N GLY A 40 -0.23 -8.55 5.57
CA GLY A 40 -0.45 -9.65 4.63
C GLY A 40 0.82 -10.10 3.89
N TYR A 41 1.70 -9.18 3.54
CA TYR A 41 2.96 -9.51 2.86
C TYR A 41 3.97 -10.16 3.80
N TYR A 42 4.10 -9.67 5.04
CA TYR A 42 4.95 -10.26 6.06
C TYR A 42 4.46 -11.65 6.46
N VAL A 43 3.15 -11.80 6.63
CA VAL A 43 2.51 -13.10 6.89
C VAL A 43 2.75 -14.08 5.74
N ALA A 44 2.58 -13.64 4.49
CA ALA A 44 2.83 -14.49 3.33
C ALA A 44 4.27 -15.02 3.31
N LYS A 45 5.24 -14.19 3.68
CA LYS A 45 6.65 -14.59 3.80
C LYS A 45 6.87 -15.53 4.98
N ALA A 46 6.41 -15.18 6.18
CA ALA A 46 6.63 -15.94 7.41
C ALA A 46 5.94 -17.31 7.39
N LYS A 47 4.73 -17.40 6.82
CA LYS A 47 3.97 -18.66 6.69
C LYS A 47 4.41 -19.50 5.49
N GLY A 48 5.36 -19.03 4.71
CA GLY A 48 5.88 -19.77 3.55
C GLY A 48 5.00 -19.72 2.31
N PHE A 49 3.95 -18.89 2.25
CA PHE A 49 3.03 -18.86 1.11
C PHE A 49 3.70 -18.42 -0.19
N TYR A 50 4.77 -17.62 -0.12
CA TYR A 50 5.62 -17.33 -1.28
C TYR A 50 6.49 -18.52 -1.68
N LYS A 51 7.00 -19.30 -0.72
CA LYS A 51 7.78 -20.51 -1.00
C LYS A 51 6.92 -21.59 -1.65
N ASP A 52 5.66 -21.72 -1.23
CA ASP A 52 4.68 -22.63 -1.85
C ASP A 52 4.47 -22.31 -3.35
N GLU A 53 4.66 -21.04 -3.72
CA GLU A 53 4.60 -20.53 -5.09
C GLU A 53 5.97 -20.49 -5.78
N ASN A 54 6.98 -21.14 -5.21
CA ASN A 54 8.36 -21.15 -5.71
C ASN A 54 8.94 -19.73 -5.91
N LEU A 55 8.70 -18.84 -4.92
CA LEU A 55 9.20 -17.46 -4.89
C LEU A 55 10.09 -17.20 -3.68
N ASP A 56 11.19 -16.48 -3.90
CA ASP A 56 12.00 -15.85 -2.86
C ASP A 56 11.73 -14.35 -2.83
N VAL A 57 10.81 -13.92 -1.92
CA VAL A 57 10.35 -12.54 -1.86
C VAL A 57 11.17 -11.75 -0.84
N THR A 58 11.83 -10.69 -1.33
CA THR A 58 12.45 -9.67 -0.51
C THR A 58 11.47 -8.52 -0.31
N ILE A 59 11.13 -8.19 0.96
CA ILE A 59 10.28 -7.07 1.31
C ILE A 59 11.17 -5.93 1.78
N LYS A 60 11.10 -4.78 1.11
CA LYS A 60 11.81 -3.56 1.46
C LYS A 60 10.84 -2.57 2.11
N PRO A 61 11.08 -2.12 3.35
CA PRO A 61 10.26 -1.08 3.95
C PRO A 61 10.41 0.25 3.21
N GLY A 62 9.37 1.07 3.27
CA GLY A 62 9.37 2.43 2.78
C GLY A 62 9.56 3.46 3.90
N GLY A 63 9.00 4.65 3.71
CA GLY A 63 9.07 5.73 4.70
C GLY A 63 8.65 7.09 4.10
N PRO A 64 8.64 8.16 4.93
CA PRO A 64 8.14 9.48 4.52
C PRO A 64 8.95 10.15 3.41
N ASP A 65 10.19 9.73 3.19
CA ASP A 65 11.08 10.28 2.15
C ASP A 65 11.38 9.28 1.02
N ILE A 66 10.70 8.12 1.01
CA ILE A 66 10.85 7.09 -0.03
C ILE A 66 9.63 7.11 -0.94
N ASN A 67 9.85 7.43 -2.22
CA ASN A 67 8.82 7.33 -3.25
C ASN A 67 8.91 5.97 -3.95
N PRO A 68 7.95 5.03 -3.73
CA PRO A 68 8.00 3.69 -4.33
C PRO A 68 8.04 3.70 -5.85
N SER A 69 7.31 4.64 -6.46
CA SER A 69 7.27 4.80 -7.91
C SER A 69 8.64 5.15 -8.50
N GLN A 70 9.47 5.91 -7.78
CA GLN A 70 10.85 6.18 -8.20
C GLN A 70 11.77 4.99 -7.96
N VAL A 71 11.56 4.23 -6.88
CA VAL A 71 12.33 3.01 -6.60
C VAL A 71 12.19 1.99 -7.73
N ILE A 72 10.95 1.73 -8.18
CA ILE A 72 10.72 0.77 -9.27
C ILE A 72 11.21 1.32 -10.62
N ALA A 73 11.07 2.62 -10.88
CA ALA A 73 11.61 3.26 -12.09
C ALA A 73 13.12 3.11 -12.18
N GLY A 74 13.83 3.17 -11.06
CA GLY A 74 15.28 2.94 -10.94
C GLY A 74 15.69 1.47 -10.93
N GLY A 75 14.76 0.52 -11.07
CA GLY A 75 15.03 -0.93 -11.04
C GLY A 75 15.28 -1.49 -9.65
N GLY A 76 14.93 -0.76 -8.59
CA GLY A 76 15.14 -1.18 -7.20
C GLY A 76 14.10 -2.17 -6.66
N ALA A 77 13.01 -2.42 -7.40
CA ALA A 77 11.96 -3.36 -7.07
C ALA A 77 11.30 -3.94 -8.33
N ASP A 78 10.66 -5.11 -8.19
CA ASP A 78 9.82 -5.73 -9.23
C ASP A 78 8.36 -5.28 -9.11
N VAL A 79 7.89 -5.09 -7.87
CA VAL A 79 6.55 -4.65 -7.51
C VAL A 79 6.66 -3.59 -6.41
N VAL A 80 5.76 -2.62 -6.43
CA VAL A 80 5.65 -1.64 -5.35
C VAL A 80 4.24 -1.56 -4.83
N VAL A 81 4.11 -1.31 -3.52
CA VAL A 81 2.86 -0.79 -2.93
C VAL A 81 2.88 0.72 -3.08
N ASP A 82 1.88 1.29 -3.73
CA ASP A 82 1.73 2.73 -3.84
C ASP A 82 0.25 3.14 -3.82
N TRP A 83 0.00 4.42 -3.57
CA TRP A 83 -1.32 5.00 -3.72
C TRP A 83 -1.59 5.34 -5.19
N MET A 84 -2.81 5.10 -5.64
CA MET A 84 -3.15 5.32 -7.04
C MET A 84 -2.91 6.78 -7.49
N PRO A 85 -3.20 7.82 -6.70
CA PRO A 85 -2.83 9.20 -7.06
C PRO A 85 -1.35 9.38 -7.36
N SER A 86 -0.47 8.81 -6.54
CA SER A 86 0.99 8.84 -6.75
C SER A 86 1.39 8.11 -8.02
N ALA A 87 0.86 6.91 -8.22
CA ALA A 87 1.17 6.10 -9.40
C ALA A 87 0.71 6.78 -10.70
N LEU A 88 -0.49 7.36 -10.73
CA LEU A 88 -1.03 8.04 -11.92
C LEU A 88 -0.29 9.36 -12.21
N ALA A 89 0.01 10.16 -11.18
CA ALA A 89 0.82 11.38 -11.36
C ALA A 89 2.25 11.06 -11.86
N THR A 90 2.83 9.96 -11.38
CA THR A 90 4.14 9.50 -11.82
C THR A 90 4.08 8.93 -13.24
N ARG A 91 2.99 8.23 -13.59
CA ARG A 91 2.76 7.73 -14.96
C ARG A 91 2.64 8.88 -15.95
N GLU A 92 1.94 9.95 -15.62
CA GLU A 92 1.84 11.15 -16.49
C GLU A 92 3.22 11.78 -16.74
N LYS A 93 4.14 11.67 -15.81
CA LYS A 93 5.55 12.11 -15.93
C LYS A 93 6.45 11.12 -16.69
N GLY A 94 5.87 10.07 -17.27
CA GLY A 94 6.58 9.14 -18.17
C GLY A 94 7.05 7.82 -17.53
N VAL A 95 6.81 7.55 -16.26
CA VAL A 95 7.09 6.23 -15.65
C VAL A 95 5.89 5.31 -15.85
N PRO A 96 5.95 4.26 -16.68
CA PRO A 96 4.79 3.50 -17.13
C PRO A 96 4.33 2.48 -16.06
N LEU A 97 3.88 2.98 -14.93
CA LEU A 97 3.30 2.17 -13.84
C LEU A 97 1.92 1.64 -14.23
N VAL A 98 1.66 0.37 -13.89
CA VAL A 98 0.38 -0.30 -14.10
C VAL A 98 -0.07 -0.92 -12.79
N ASN A 99 -1.30 -0.63 -12.35
CA ASN A 99 -1.93 -1.35 -11.25
C ASN A 99 -2.21 -2.80 -11.69
N ILE A 100 -1.70 -3.76 -10.93
CA ILE A 100 -1.87 -5.20 -11.18
C ILE A 100 -2.75 -5.88 -10.14
N ALA A 101 -3.00 -5.22 -9.00
CA ALA A 101 -3.97 -5.64 -7.98
C ALA A 101 -4.24 -4.48 -7.02
N GLN A 102 -5.45 -4.45 -6.45
CA GLN A 102 -5.88 -3.42 -5.50
C GLN A 102 -6.26 -4.07 -4.17
N VAL A 103 -5.40 -3.92 -3.16
CA VAL A 103 -5.60 -4.57 -1.85
C VAL A 103 -6.61 -3.79 -1.01
N PHE A 104 -6.39 -2.50 -0.81
CA PHE A 104 -7.34 -1.65 -0.08
C PHE A 104 -8.44 -1.16 -1.01
N GLN A 105 -9.69 -1.50 -0.67
CA GLN A 105 -10.88 -1.13 -1.44
C GLN A 105 -11.51 0.19 -0.97
N LYS A 106 -11.11 0.66 0.22
CA LYS A 106 -11.58 1.90 0.85
C LYS A 106 -10.39 2.76 1.24
N SER A 107 -10.59 4.08 1.24
CA SER A 107 -9.58 5.02 1.76
C SER A 107 -9.59 5.03 3.29
N GLY A 108 -8.41 4.95 3.88
CA GLY A 108 -8.20 5.19 5.30
C GLY A 108 -7.76 6.62 5.59
N LEU A 109 -7.59 7.45 4.57
CA LEU A 109 -7.06 8.81 4.71
C LEU A 109 -8.05 9.74 5.39
N GLU A 110 -7.53 10.52 6.34
CA GLU A 110 -8.25 11.54 7.09
C GLU A 110 -7.41 12.83 7.19
N LEU A 111 -8.08 13.94 7.38
CA LEU A 111 -7.48 15.16 7.86
C LEU A 111 -8.00 15.42 9.27
N THR A 112 -7.13 15.27 10.26
CA THR A 112 -7.49 15.44 11.68
C THR A 112 -7.04 16.78 12.19
N CYS A 113 -7.98 17.55 12.73
CA CYS A 113 -7.79 18.91 13.20
C CYS A 113 -8.00 19.01 14.70
N ARG A 114 -7.29 19.93 15.36
CA ARG A 114 -7.61 20.30 16.73
C ARG A 114 -8.89 21.13 16.75
N LYS A 115 -9.80 20.81 17.66
CA LYS A 115 -11.06 21.56 17.81
C LYS A 115 -10.83 23.02 18.21
N ASP A 116 -9.76 23.31 18.98
CA ASP A 116 -9.38 24.66 19.39
C ASP A 116 -8.71 25.49 18.25
N SER A 117 -8.40 24.88 17.11
CA SER A 117 -7.92 25.59 15.90
C SER A 117 -8.99 26.44 15.21
N GLY A 118 -10.25 26.24 15.57
CA GLY A 118 -11.41 26.89 14.96
C GLY A 118 -11.90 26.23 13.67
N VAL A 119 -11.24 25.15 13.20
CA VAL A 119 -11.67 24.39 12.03
C VAL A 119 -12.89 23.54 12.40
N ARG A 120 -13.98 23.66 11.62
CA ARG A 120 -15.23 22.90 11.78
C ARG A 120 -15.71 22.30 10.46
N THR A 121 -15.37 22.94 9.35
CA THR A 121 -15.74 22.56 8.00
C THR A 121 -14.51 22.71 7.07
N PRO A 122 -14.49 22.10 5.90
CA PRO A 122 -13.41 22.30 4.92
C PRO A 122 -13.21 23.77 4.49
N LYS A 123 -14.26 24.62 4.63
CA LYS A 123 -14.14 26.06 4.34
C LYS A 123 -13.21 26.79 5.32
N ASP A 124 -13.03 26.26 6.51
CA ASP A 124 -12.20 26.84 7.55
C ASP A 124 -10.70 26.53 7.37
N PHE A 125 -10.33 25.74 6.35
CA PHE A 125 -8.92 25.47 6.02
C PHE A 125 -8.20 26.71 5.50
N LYS A 126 -8.94 27.67 4.94
CA LYS A 126 -8.36 28.91 4.42
C LYS A 126 -7.63 29.69 5.51
N GLY A 127 -6.38 30.08 5.23
CA GLY A 127 -5.49 30.77 6.16
C GLY A 127 -4.85 29.87 7.22
N LYS A 128 -5.13 28.56 7.25
CA LYS A 128 -4.55 27.61 8.20
C LYS A 128 -3.29 26.96 7.67
N THR A 129 -2.47 26.46 8.59
CA THR A 129 -1.35 25.56 8.28
C THR A 129 -1.85 24.13 8.45
N LEU A 130 -1.69 23.30 7.41
CA LEU A 130 -2.08 21.89 7.38
C LEU A 130 -0.85 21.02 7.17
N GLY A 131 -0.66 20.00 8.01
CA GLY A 131 0.40 19.02 7.87
C GLY A 131 0.04 18.00 6.80
N VAL A 132 0.95 17.76 5.87
CA VAL A 132 0.76 16.87 4.71
C VAL A 132 2.02 16.06 4.49
N TRP A 133 1.87 14.76 4.24
CA TRP A 133 2.99 13.92 3.79
C TRP A 133 3.35 14.24 2.35
N PHE A 134 4.62 14.03 2.00
CA PHE A 134 5.17 14.18 0.66
C PHE A 134 5.61 12.82 0.09
N ALA A 135 6.45 12.84 -0.94
CA ALA A 135 6.94 11.66 -1.66
C ALA A 135 5.81 10.84 -2.32
N GLY A 136 4.78 11.55 -2.83
CA GLY A 136 3.62 10.96 -3.51
C GLY A 136 2.39 10.80 -2.62
N ASN A 137 2.48 11.10 -1.32
CA ASN A 137 1.34 11.03 -0.40
C ASN A 137 0.52 12.34 -0.39
N GLU A 138 1.04 13.42 -0.95
CA GLU A 138 0.39 14.73 -1.01
C GLU A 138 -0.78 14.79 -1.99
N TYR A 139 -0.81 13.94 -3.00
CA TYR A 139 -1.74 14.08 -4.13
C TYR A 139 -3.23 14.01 -3.75
N PRO A 140 -3.72 13.14 -2.86
CA PRO A 140 -5.12 13.17 -2.43
C PRO A 140 -5.50 14.50 -1.78
N PHE A 141 -4.60 15.04 -0.94
CA PHE A 141 -4.79 16.35 -0.31
C PHE A 141 -4.82 17.48 -1.35
N LEU A 142 -3.89 17.48 -2.31
CA LEU A 142 -3.85 18.49 -3.38
C LEU A 142 -5.11 18.43 -4.23
N ALA A 143 -5.60 17.24 -4.59
CA ALA A 143 -6.86 17.08 -5.32
C ALA A 143 -8.04 17.66 -4.55
N TRP A 144 -8.11 17.43 -3.24
CA TRP A 144 -9.17 18.00 -2.40
C TRP A 144 -9.08 19.52 -2.32
N MET A 145 -7.89 20.09 -2.12
CA MET A 145 -7.70 21.56 -2.13
C MET A 145 -8.08 22.17 -3.48
N ALA A 146 -7.68 21.55 -4.57
CA ALA A 146 -8.05 21.98 -5.93
C ALA A 146 -9.58 21.94 -6.14
N LYS A 147 -10.28 20.93 -5.63
CA LYS A 147 -11.75 20.82 -5.67
C LYS A 147 -12.42 21.93 -4.86
N LEU A 148 -11.81 22.38 -3.75
CA LEU A 148 -12.25 23.52 -2.95
C LEU A 148 -11.88 24.87 -3.59
N ASN A 149 -11.13 24.87 -4.68
CA ASN A 149 -10.51 26.05 -5.30
C ASN A 149 -9.54 26.78 -4.36
N TYR A 150 -8.78 26.04 -3.57
CA TYR A 150 -7.75 26.55 -2.68
C TYR A 150 -6.36 26.30 -3.25
N THR A 151 -5.54 27.36 -3.25
CA THR A 151 -4.13 27.26 -3.59
C THR A 151 -3.31 26.78 -2.39
N THR A 152 -2.30 25.92 -2.63
CA THR A 152 -1.43 25.33 -1.61
C THR A 152 0.03 25.74 -1.75
N SER A 153 0.35 26.59 -2.73
CA SER A 153 1.70 27.06 -3.05
C SER A 153 1.73 28.55 -3.35
N GLY A 154 2.92 29.14 -3.27
CA GLY A 154 3.13 30.56 -3.49
C GLY A 154 2.92 31.44 -2.24
N PRO A 155 3.29 32.74 -2.33
CA PRO A 155 3.31 33.66 -1.17
C PRO A 155 1.90 33.96 -0.62
N ASN A 156 0.86 33.84 -1.44
CA ASN A 156 -0.53 34.10 -1.10
C ASN A 156 -1.39 32.82 -1.08
N ALA A 157 -0.77 31.66 -0.80
CA ALA A 157 -1.50 30.40 -0.75
C ALA A 157 -2.68 30.48 0.24
N ASP A 158 -3.85 29.98 -0.20
CA ASP A 158 -5.04 29.90 0.65
C ASP A 158 -4.82 28.99 1.86
N VAL A 159 -4.02 27.92 1.68
CA VAL A 159 -3.65 26.96 2.70
C VAL A 159 -2.13 26.84 2.75
N LYS A 160 -1.56 27.00 3.95
CA LYS A 160 -0.13 26.76 4.17
C LYS A 160 0.14 25.28 4.42
N VAL A 161 1.00 24.67 3.61
CA VAL A 161 1.36 23.26 3.74
C VAL A 161 2.62 23.11 4.58
N LEU A 162 2.53 22.32 5.66
CA LEU A 162 3.65 21.91 6.48
C LEU A 162 4.04 20.47 6.09
N LYS A 163 5.30 20.22 5.72
CA LYS A 163 5.80 18.87 5.48
C LYS A 163 5.72 18.06 6.79
N GLN A 164 4.89 17.03 6.81
CA GLN A 164 4.69 16.14 7.94
C GLN A 164 5.62 14.92 7.83
N GLY A 165 6.23 14.51 8.97
CA GLY A 165 6.93 13.25 9.12
C GLY A 165 5.98 12.08 9.43
N PHE A 166 6.50 11.06 10.09
CA PHE A 166 5.70 9.86 10.46
C PHE A 166 5.01 9.96 11.84
N ASN A 167 5.16 11.09 12.54
CA ASN A 167 4.58 11.33 13.87
C ASN A 167 3.50 12.43 13.83
N VAL A 168 2.83 12.63 14.94
CA VAL A 168 1.72 13.58 15.11
C VAL A 168 2.12 14.88 15.83
N ASP A 169 3.41 15.09 16.05
CA ASP A 169 3.95 16.25 16.77
C ASP A 169 3.48 17.60 16.22
N PRO A 170 3.36 17.81 14.88
CA PRO A 170 2.88 19.08 14.37
C PRO A 170 1.49 19.48 14.89
N LEU A 171 0.61 18.52 15.15
CA LEU A 171 -0.70 18.78 15.73
C LEU A 171 -0.59 19.01 17.24
N LEU A 172 0.14 18.17 17.96
CA LEU A 172 0.31 18.25 19.42
C LEU A 172 0.97 19.57 19.82
N GLN A 173 1.99 20.00 19.08
CA GLN A 173 2.73 21.24 19.32
C GLN A 173 2.08 22.48 18.70
N LYS A 174 0.86 22.38 18.13
CA LYS A 174 0.12 23.47 17.49
C LYS A 174 0.85 24.15 16.32
N GLN A 175 1.78 23.45 15.68
CA GLN A 175 2.46 23.92 14.46
C GLN A 175 1.53 23.88 13.25
N ALA A 176 0.56 22.96 13.26
CA ALA A 176 -0.49 22.83 12.27
C ALA A 176 -1.87 22.81 12.94
N ALA A 177 -2.86 23.39 12.27
CA ALA A 177 -4.27 23.31 12.70
C ALA A 177 -4.85 21.90 12.48
N CYS A 178 -4.46 21.27 11.40
CA CYS A 178 -4.79 19.91 11.03
C CYS A 178 -3.55 19.18 10.51
N ILE A 179 -3.57 17.85 10.56
CA ILE A 179 -2.54 16.98 9.95
C ILE A 179 -3.20 15.85 9.18
N SER A 180 -2.50 15.32 8.18
CA SER A 180 -2.87 14.06 7.55
C SER A 180 -2.77 12.93 8.57
N THR A 181 -3.78 12.08 8.62
CA THR A 181 -3.85 10.90 9.49
C THR A 181 -4.47 9.76 8.72
N MET A 182 -4.19 8.54 9.16
CA MET A 182 -4.90 7.35 8.69
C MET A 182 -5.86 6.87 9.79
N THR A 183 -7.03 6.36 9.40
CA THR A 183 -7.99 5.72 10.31
C THR A 183 -7.36 4.65 11.18
N TYR A 184 -6.27 4.06 10.73
CA TYR A 184 -5.60 2.94 11.36
C TYR A 184 -4.27 3.30 12.06
N ASN A 185 -3.74 4.52 11.90
CA ASN A 185 -2.41 4.88 12.42
C ASN A 185 -2.43 6.19 13.22
N GLU A 186 -2.19 7.34 12.60
CA GLU A 186 -1.91 8.61 13.28
C GLU A 186 -3.08 9.12 14.13
N TYR A 187 -4.32 8.80 13.75
CA TYR A 187 -5.46 9.08 14.62
C TYR A 187 -5.29 8.42 16.00
N TRP A 188 -4.86 7.17 16.02
CA TRP A 188 -4.63 6.44 17.27
C TRP A 188 -3.38 6.90 18.00
N GLN A 189 -2.34 7.37 17.29
CA GLN A 189 -1.19 8.02 17.93
C GLN A 189 -1.61 9.27 18.70
N LEU A 190 -2.56 10.08 18.18
CA LEU A 190 -3.11 11.22 18.89
C LEU A 190 -3.85 10.81 20.16
N ILE A 191 -4.66 9.76 20.09
CA ILE A 191 -5.38 9.23 21.25
C ILE A 191 -4.40 8.67 22.29
N GLU A 192 -3.39 7.94 21.86
CA GLU A 192 -2.34 7.39 22.73
C GLU A 192 -1.48 8.49 23.38
N ALA A 193 -1.27 9.61 22.69
CA ALA A 193 -0.63 10.81 23.23
C ALA A 193 -1.53 11.60 24.21
N GLY A 194 -2.75 11.12 24.51
CA GLY A 194 -3.65 11.70 25.51
C GLY A 194 -4.70 12.66 24.97
N MET A 195 -4.79 12.86 23.66
CA MET A 195 -5.90 13.63 23.08
C MET A 195 -7.22 12.83 23.17
N LYS A 196 -8.30 13.53 23.48
CA LYS A 196 -9.64 12.92 23.53
C LYS A 196 -10.35 13.11 22.18
N PRO A 197 -11.23 12.18 21.75
CA PRO A 197 -11.99 12.33 20.51
C PRO A 197 -12.78 13.64 20.41
N ASP A 198 -13.31 14.14 21.53
CA ASP A 198 -14.07 15.40 21.60
C ASP A 198 -13.20 16.66 21.43
N GLN A 199 -11.87 16.53 21.46
CA GLN A 199 -10.90 17.59 21.18
C GLN A 199 -10.49 17.65 19.70
N LEU A 200 -10.95 16.69 18.91
CA LEU A 200 -10.61 16.51 17.49
C LEU A 200 -11.82 16.81 16.59
N VAL A 201 -11.54 17.26 15.39
CA VAL A 201 -12.45 17.29 14.24
C VAL A 201 -11.78 16.48 13.15
N VAL A 202 -12.44 15.42 12.70
CA VAL A 202 -11.88 14.48 11.72
C VAL A 202 -12.67 14.56 10.44
N PHE A 203 -12.00 14.85 9.33
CA PHE A 203 -12.54 14.83 7.98
C PHE A 203 -12.05 13.56 7.28
N LYS A 204 -12.95 12.59 7.11
CA LYS A 204 -12.65 11.35 6.38
C LYS A 204 -12.83 11.56 4.89
N TYR A 205 -11.82 11.27 4.10
CA TYR A 205 -11.87 11.45 2.64
C TYR A 205 -13.04 10.67 2.01
N GLU A 206 -13.39 9.50 2.55
CA GLU A 206 -14.58 8.74 2.12
C GLU A 206 -15.88 9.53 2.32
N THR A 207 -16.06 10.20 3.46
CA THR A 207 -17.30 10.95 3.76
C THR A 207 -17.33 12.32 3.11
N GLU A 208 -16.16 12.91 2.85
CA GLU A 208 -16.05 14.18 2.13
C GLU A 208 -16.22 14.02 0.59
N GLY A 209 -16.35 12.79 0.11
CA GLY A 209 -16.50 12.49 -1.32
C GLY A 209 -15.26 12.78 -2.15
N VAL A 210 -14.07 12.64 -1.53
CA VAL A 210 -12.75 12.88 -2.16
C VAL A 210 -11.81 11.68 -1.99
N ALA A 211 -12.39 10.50 -1.72
CA ALA A 211 -11.64 9.27 -1.54
C ALA A 211 -10.95 8.82 -2.84
N THR A 212 -9.69 8.44 -2.71
CA THR A 212 -8.89 7.83 -3.76
C THR A 212 -8.40 6.46 -3.32
N LEU A 213 -8.00 5.59 -4.25
CA LEU A 213 -7.50 4.26 -3.94
C LEU A 213 -6.09 4.30 -3.35
N GLU A 214 -5.89 3.60 -2.25
CA GLU A 214 -4.64 3.46 -1.51
C GLU A 214 -4.08 2.04 -1.65
N ASP A 215 -2.80 1.84 -1.35
CA ASP A 215 -2.10 0.55 -1.19
C ASP A 215 -2.42 -0.50 -2.28
N GLY A 216 -2.42 -0.05 -3.54
CA GLY A 216 -2.42 -0.92 -4.70
C GLY A 216 -1.02 -1.48 -4.99
N LEU A 217 -0.97 -2.57 -5.75
CA LEU A 217 0.26 -3.19 -6.26
C LEU A 217 0.51 -2.75 -7.70
N TYR A 218 1.73 -2.28 -7.97
CA TYR A 218 2.12 -1.73 -9.27
C TYR A 218 3.37 -2.39 -9.80
N ALA A 219 3.38 -2.62 -11.13
CA ALA A 219 4.54 -3.06 -11.89
C ALA A 219 4.78 -2.13 -13.09
N LEU A 220 5.95 -2.23 -13.72
CA LEU A 220 6.24 -1.48 -14.94
C LEU A 220 5.61 -2.15 -16.17
N GLN A 221 4.92 -1.39 -16.99
CA GLN A 221 4.22 -1.87 -18.20
C GLN A 221 5.11 -2.70 -19.14
N PRO A 222 6.37 -2.33 -19.45
CA PRO A 222 7.23 -3.13 -20.31
C PRO A 222 7.50 -4.54 -19.78
N LYS A 223 7.46 -4.75 -18.46
CA LYS A 223 7.64 -6.06 -17.82
C LYS A 223 6.45 -6.99 -18.02
N LEU A 224 5.25 -6.42 -18.24
CA LEU A 224 4.02 -7.19 -18.45
C LEU A 224 3.88 -7.79 -19.85
N SER A 225 4.77 -7.45 -20.79
CA SER A 225 4.84 -8.09 -22.10
C SER A 225 5.54 -9.47 -22.06
N ASP A 226 6.31 -9.77 -21.00
CA ASP A 226 6.97 -11.06 -20.81
C ASP A 226 6.05 -12.03 -20.06
N PRO A 227 5.62 -13.15 -20.68
CA PRO A 227 4.76 -14.13 -20.03
C PRO A 227 5.34 -14.76 -18.76
N LYS A 228 6.68 -14.85 -18.65
CA LYS A 228 7.36 -15.37 -17.45
C LYS A 228 7.23 -14.39 -16.29
N THR A 229 7.36 -13.11 -16.58
CA THR A 229 7.13 -12.04 -15.57
C THR A 229 5.68 -12.03 -15.13
N VAL A 230 4.71 -12.09 -16.04
CA VAL A 230 3.28 -12.16 -15.68
C VAL A 230 2.99 -13.40 -14.82
N ASP A 231 3.59 -14.54 -15.13
CA ASP A 231 3.47 -15.76 -14.31
C ASP A 231 4.04 -15.56 -12.89
N ARG A 232 5.25 -15.01 -12.78
CA ARG A 232 5.89 -14.71 -11.50
C ARG A 232 5.06 -13.75 -10.66
N LEU A 233 4.49 -12.70 -11.27
CA LEU A 233 3.60 -11.75 -10.60
C LEU A 233 2.28 -12.41 -10.18
N ALA A 234 1.70 -13.30 -10.98
CA ALA A 234 0.49 -14.04 -10.61
C ALA A 234 0.72 -14.95 -9.39
N ARG A 235 1.86 -15.65 -9.34
CA ARG A 235 2.28 -16.44 -8.17
C ARG A 235 2.47 -15.56 -6.94
N PHE A 236 3.09 -14.38 -7.11
CA PHE A 236 3.23 -13.39 -6.04
C PHE A 236 1.87 -12.93 -5.52
N LEU A 237 0.90 -12.64 -6.38
CA LEU A 237 -0.45 -12.27 -5.97
C LEU A 237 -1.14 -13.39 -5.18
N ARG A 238 -1.05 -14.66 -5.62
CA ARG A 238 -1.63 -15.78 -4.85
C ARG A 238 -1.07 -15.87 -3.45
N GLY A 239 0.25 -15.81 -3.30
CA GLY A 239 0.91 -15.82 -1.99
C GLY A 239 0.51 -14.61 -1.14
N SER A 240 0.47 -13.41 -1.75
CA SER A 240 0.10 -12.17 -1.06
C SER A 240 -1.34 -12.18 -0.57
N MET A 241 -2.30 -12.56 -1.42
CA MET A 241 -3.73 -12.57 -1.03
C MET A 241 -4.02 -13.65 0.02
N LYS A 242 -3.33 -14.81 -0.05
CA LYS A 242 -3.38 -15.83 1.02
C LYS A 242 -2.83 -15.26 2.34
N GLY A 243 -1.75 -14.47 2.27
CA GLY A 243 -1.20 -13.78 3.44
C GLY A 243 -2.15 -12.75 4.02
N TRP A 244 -2.82 -11.96 3.20
CA TRP A 244 -3.82 -10.99 3.64
C TRP A 244 -5.05 -11.65 4.25
N GLN A 245 -5.57 -12.72 3.64
CA GLN A 245 -6.67 -13.49 4.24
C GLN A 245 -6.28 -14.02 5.61
N TYR A 246 -5.09 -14.65 5.70
CA TYR A 246 -4.59 -15.15 6.96
C TYR A 246 -4.43 -14.04 8.01
N ALA A 247 -3.89 -12.89 7.64
CA ALA A 247 -3.69 -11.76 8.54
C ALA A 247 -5.02 -11.23 9.10
N MET A 248 -6.07 -11.18 8.29
CA MET A 248 -7.41 -10.77 8.74
C MET A 248 -8.02 -11.78 9.70
N ASP A 249 -7.84 -13.07 9.44
CA ASP A 249 -8.42 -14.15 10.25
C ASP A 249 -7.62 -14.42 11.55
N HIS A 250 -6.31 -14.09 11.57
CA HIS A 250 -5.37 -14.36 12.66
C HIS A 250 -4.61 -13.09 13.07
N GLN A 251 -5.33 -12.01 13.39
CA GLN A 251 -4.77 -10.67 13.61
C GLN A 251 -3.66 -10.63 14.67
N LYS A 252 -3.82 -11.38 15.78
CA LYS A 252 -2.80 -11.43 16.84
C LYS A 252 -1.46 -11.98 16.33
N GLU A 253 -1.50 -13.07 15.56
CA GLU A 253 -0.29 -13.66 14.99
C GLU A 253 0.30 -12.75 13.91
N ALA A 254 -0.55 -12.12 13.09
CA ALA A 254 -0.12 -11.16 12.09
C ALA A 254 0.62 -9.97 12.71
N VAL A 255 0.14 -9.44 13.84
CA VAL A 255 0.81 -8.38 14.61
C VAL A 255 2.18 -8.84 15.12
N ALA A 256 2.28 -10.04 15.68
CA ALA A 256 3.57 -10.58 16.14
C ALA A 256 4.57 -10.69 14.99
N ILE A 257 4.15 -11.22 13.83
CA ILE A 257 5.00 -11.31 12.64
C ILE A 257 5.45 -9.92 12.16
N VAL A 258 4.58 -8.91 12.20
CA VAL A 258 4.96 -7.54 11.83
C VAL A 258 6.01 -6.99 12.78
N LEU A 259 5.83 -7.16 14.10
CA LEU A 259 6.78 -6.71 15.12
C LEU A 259 8.14 -7.39 14.99
N ASP A 260 8.18 -8.68 14.67
CA ASP A 260 9.42 -9.43 14.41
C ASP A 260 10.21 -8.89 13.19
N ASN A 261 9.52 -8.19 12.27
CA ASN A 261 10.12 -7.58 11.09
C ASN A 261 10.37 -6.06 11.26
N ASP A 262 9.97 -5.44 12.37
CA ASP A 262 10.26 -4.04 12.65
C ASP A 262 11.72 -3.87 13.11
N THR A 263 12.53 -3.29 12.25
CA THR A 263 13.93 -2.98 12.55
C THR A 263 14.13 -1.62 13.21
N THR A 264 13.07 -0.83 13.36
CA THR A 264 13.13 0.53 13.92
C THR A 264 12.95 0.54 15.43
N GLY A 265 12.26 -0.45 15.97
CA GLY A 265 11.83 -0.49 17.37
C GLY A 265 10.76 0.55 17.72
N ALA A 266 10.16 1.20 16.71
CA ALA A 266 9.16 2.25 16.90
C ALA A 266 7.74 1.69 17.09
N GLN A 267 7.51 0.42 16.72
CA GLN A 267 6.19 -0.19 16.77
C GLN A 267 5.91 -0.83 18.13
N THR A 268 4.69 -0.69 18.64
CA THR A 268 4.25 -1.33 19.87
C THR A 268 3.13 -2.33 19.57
N GLU A 269 3.05 -3.43 20.34
CA GLU A 269 2.00 -4.43 20.17
C GLU A 269 0.60 -3.82 20.28
N ARG A 270 0.39 -2.93 21.23
CA ARG A 270 -0.90 -2.24 21.44
C ARG A 270 -1.31 -1.45 20.19
N HIS A 271 -0.41 -0.63 19.65
CA HIS A 271 -0.68 0.20 18.49
C HIS A 271 -0.90 -0.65 17.24
N GLN A 272 -0.05 -1.67 17.02
CA GLN A 272 -0.16 -2.56 15.86
C GLN A 272 -1.42 -3.45 15.91
N THR A 273 -1.89 -3.83 17.10
CA THR A 273 -3.17 -4.54 17.27
C THR A 273 -4.35 -3.68 16.84
N THR A 274 -4.37 -2.42 17.27
CA THR A 274 -5.39 -1.45 16.82
C THR A 274 -5.30 -1.23 15.31
N MET A 275 -4.08 -1.02 14.80
CA MET A 275 -3.85 -0.82 13.37
C MET A 275 -4.33 -2.00 12.54
N MET A 276 -4.01 -3.25 12.91
CA MET A 276 -4.45 -4.44 12.18
C MET A 276 -5.97 -4.54 12.12
N SER A 277 -6.65 -4.24 13.23
CA SER A 277 -8.12 -4.24 13.30
C SER A 277 -8.76 -3.20 12.36
N GLU A 278 -8.18 -2.01 12.25
CA GLU A 278 -8.68 -0.95 11.37
C GLU A 278 -8.34 -1.24 9.90
N VAL A 279 -7.13 -1.71 9.61
CA VAL A 279 -6.70 -2.10 8.26
C VAL A 279 -7.61 -3.20 7.69
N ALA A 280 -7.97 -4.20 8.51
CA ALA A 280 -8.85 -5.28 8.09
C ALA A 280 -10.23 -4.79 7.57
N LYS A 281 -10.67 -3.59 7.95
CA LYS A 281 -11.94 -2.98 7.48
C LYS A 281 -11.83 -2.33 6.10
N LEU A 282 -10.60 -2.02 5.64
CA LEU A 282 -10.34 -1.35 4.37
C LEU A 282 -10.20 -2.33 3.20
N ILE A 283 -9.87 -3.59 3.48
CA ILE A 283 -9.54 -4.62 2.48
C ILE A 283 -10.77 -5.22 1.80
N PRO A 284 -11.85 -5.62 2.50
CA PRO A 284 -13.02 -6.20 1.87
C PRO A 284 -13.80 -5.18 1.03
N GLY A 285 -14.38 -5.62 -0.07
CA GLY A 285 -15.25 -4.75 -0.89
C GLY A 285 -15.43 -5.19 -2.34
N SER A 286 -14.52 -6.01 -2.89
CA SER A 286 -14.70 -6.55 -4.23
C SER A 286 -15.51 -7.85 -4.21
N SER A 287 -16.51 -7.95 -5.09
CA SER A 287 -17.27 -9.19 -5.34
C SER A 287 -16.46 -10.26 -6.08
N HIS A 288 -15.34 -9.88 -6.70
CA HIS A 288 -14.45 -10.79 -7.43
C HIS A 288 -13.40 -11.44 -6.51
N GLY A 289 -13.19 -10.91 -5.30
CA GLY A 289 -12.23 -11.42 -4.33
C GLY A 289 -11.09 -10.45 -4.01
N LEU A 290 -10.21 -10.87 -3.12
CA LEU A 290 -9.09 -10.03 -2.66
C LEU A 290 -8.17 -9.61 -3.81
N GLY A 291 -7.80 -8.35 -3.80
CA GLY A 291 -6.84 -7.79 -4.75
C GLY A 291 -7.43 -7.43 -6.12
N TYR A 292 -8.71 -7.67 -6.36
CA TYR A 292 -9.35 -7.21 -7.61
C TYR A 292 -9.53 -5.70 -7.60
N LEU A 293 -9.18 -5.04 -8.70
CA LEU A 293 -9.45 -3.63 -8.89
C LEU A 293 -10.84 -3.42 -9.48
N GLU A 294 -11.76 -2.87 -8.70
CA GLU A 294 -13.10 -2.51 -9.18
C GLU A 294 -13.00 -1.31 -10.14
N PRO A 295 -13.49 -1.44 -11.41
CA PRO A 295 -13.40 -0.37 -12.39
C PRO A 295 -14.03 0.93 -11.92
N ALA A 296 -15.17 0.88 -11.23
CA ALA A 296 -15.84 2.07 -10.70
C ALA A 296 -15.00 2.82 -9.66
N SER A 297 -14.21 2.11 -8.86
CA SER A 297 -13.31 2.72 -7.87
C SER A 297 -12.08 3.37 -8.53
N TYR A 298 -11.61 2.78 -9.63
CA TYR A 298 -10.58 3.38 -10.46
C TYR A 298 -11.07 4.68 -11.10
N GLU A 299 -12.23 4.65 -11.77
CA GLU A 299 -12.80 5.84 -12.42
C GLU A 299 -13.06 6.96 -11.42
N ARG A 300 -13.63 6.66 -10.24
CA ARG A 300 -13.79 7.65 -9.16
C ARG A 300 -12.46 8.30 -8.78
N THR A 301 -11.40 7.51 -8.62
CA THR A 301 -10.06 8.05 -8.29
C THR A 301 -9.55 8.97 -9.39
N VAL A 302 -9.69 8.58 -10.66
CA VAL A 302 -9.28 9.40 -11.80
C VAL A 302 -10.07 10.71 -11.84
N ASP A 303 -11.38 10.66 -11.61
CA ASP A 303 -12.23 11.87 -11.61
C ASP A 303 -11.82 12.85 -10.49
N GLU A 304 -11.50 12.35 -9.29
CA GLU A 304 -10.99 13.20 -8.19
C GLU A 304 -9.66 13.87 -8.54
N LEU A 305 -8.76 13.18 -9.24
CA LEU A 305 -7.47 13.73 -9.62
C LEU A 305 -7.55 14.77 -10.75
N LEU A 306 -8.60 14.69 -11.57
CA LEU A 306 -8.90 15.64 -12.65
C LEU A 306 -9.73 16.84 -12.18
N ALA A 307 -10.31 16.80 -10.96
CA ALA A 307 -11.33 17.75 -10.52
C ALA A 307 -10.82 19.19 -10.31
N GLY A 308 -9.52 19.43 -10.21
CA GLY A 308 -8.93 20.76 -10.05
C GLY A 308 -9.01 21.59 -11.31
N LYS A 309 -9.76 22.72 -11.30
CA LYS A 309 -9.90 23.59 -12.48
C LYS A 309 -8.61 24.26 -12.93
N SER A 310 -7.74 24.63 -12.01
CA SER A 310 -6.51 25.41 -12.29
C SER A 310 -5.22 24.62 -12.06
N ASP A 311 -5.26 23.57 -11.21
CA ASP A 311 -4.07 22.79 -10.85
C ASP A 311 -4.48 21.35 -10.48
N PRO A 312 -4.97 20.56 -11.46
CA PRO A 312 -5.33 19.17 -11.23
C PRO A 312 -4.07 18.33 -11.00
N VAL A 313 -4.20 17.24 -10.24
CA VAL A 313 -3.07 16.32 -9.98
C VAL A 313 -2.61 15.61 -11.26
N ILE A 314 -3.56 15.30 -12.16
CA ILE A 314 -3.30 14.81 -13.52
C ILE A 314 -4.07 15.66 -14.54
N SER A 315 -3.49 15.87 -15.70
CA SER A 315 -4.07 16.75 -16.73
C SER A 315 -5.02 16.04 -17.69
N LYS A 316 -4.95 14.71 -17.76
CA LYS A 316 -5.76 13.87 -18.67
C LYS A 316 -6.00 12.48 -18.08
N ARG A 317 -7.03 11.80 -18.59
CA ARG A 317 -7.28 10.39 -18.21
C ARG A 317 -6.09 9.51 -18.59
N PRO A 318 -5.57 8.69 -17.66
CA PRO A 318 -4.43 7.83 -17.92
C PRO A 318 -4.83 6.65 -18.82
N GLU A 319 -4.05 6.38 -19.85
CA GLU A 319 -4.23 5.20 -20.70
C GLU A 319 -3.33 4.05 -20.22
N GLY A 320 -3.86 2.82 -20.18
CA GLY A 320 -3.11 1.60 -19.84
C GLY A 320 -2.54 1.61 -18.42
N ALA A 321 -3.13 2.36 -17.49
CA ALA A 321 -2.67 2.47 -16.10
C ALA A 321 -3.10 1.30 -15.22
N THR A 322 -3.96 0.43 -15.71
CA THR A 322 -4.47 -0.75 -14.98
C THR A 322 -4.54 -1.97 -15.88
N THR A 323 -4.47 -3.16 -15.28
CA THR A 323 -4.72 -4.42 -15.98
C THR A 323 -5.22 -5.47 -14.99
N HIS A 324 -6.20 -6.27 -15.41
CA HIS A 324 -6.60 -7.47 -14.68
C HIS A 324 -5.81 -8.73 -15.09
N ALA A 325 -4.99 -8.66 -16.15
CA ALA A 325 -4.33 -9.84 -16.70
C ALA A 325 -3.48 -10.64 -15.69
N VAL A 326 -2.84 -9.96 -14.72
CA VAL A 326 -2.06 -10.63 -13.66
C VAL A 326 -2.99 -11.26 -12.64
N TRP A 327 -4.05 -10.56 -12.25
CA TRP A 327 -5.06 -11.04 -11.32
C TRP A 327 -5.85 -12.22 -11.89
N ASP A 328 -6.28 -12.12 -13.15
CA ASP A 328 -6.98 -13.19 -13.88
C ASP A 328 -6.13 -14.43 -13.98
N LYS A 329 -4.82 -14.29 -14.27
CA LYS A 329 -3.88 -15.41 -14.28
C LYS A 329 -3.68 -16.03 -12.88
N ALA A 330 -3.79 -15.24 -11.83
CA ALA A 330 -3.67 -15.73 -10.46
C ALA A 330 -4.94 -16.46 -9.98
N PHE A 331 -6.13 -15.93 -10.26
CA PHE A 331 -7.39 -16.33 -9.65
C PHE A 331 -8.52 -16.62 -10.63
N GLY A 332 -8.39 -16.23 -11.90
CA GLY A 332 -9.39 -16.48 -12.93
C GLY A 332 -9.65 -17.98 -13.09
N GLN A 333 -10.90 -18.36 -13.30
CA GLN A 333 -11.23 -19.75 -13.66
C GLN A 333 -10.60 -20.04 -15.02
N LYS A 334 -9.93 -21.19 -15.11
CA LYS A 334 -9.41 -21.73 -16.37
C LYS A 334 -10.56 -22.10 -17.32
#